data_38ebf517360976ef14ca581bd6660fa4
#
_entry.id   38ebf517360976ef14ca581bd6660fa4
#
_cell.length_a   1.000
_cell.length_b   1.000
_cell.length_c   1.000
_cell.angle_alpha   90.00
_cell.angle_beta   90.00
_cell.angle_gamma   90.00
#
_symmetry.space_group_name_H-M   'P 1'
#
loop_
_entity.id
_entity.type
_entity.pdbx_description
1 polymer ?
#
loop_
_entity_poly.entity_id
_entity_poly.type
_entity_poly.pdbx_seq_one_letter_code
_entity_poly.pdbx_strand_id
1 'polypeptide(L)'
;TKTAEQVGERGAKVTKFLTEEHNAKAVVIACNTASLRIDYAKKVTSVPVISVIEPTCQKAVSLTKNGKIIVLATIATINSGTYQRLIEQQGKTPVPLACSEFVDFVEHHDLTDPLGQQIVTEKLNQIKDCGADTLIHGCTHFSLLQPQMENVLGKINYVACGLPTGNRLAEILAQNNLLSTSTESGSVQIFTTGSVDNALATMKWFTAPHSPVVHTDID
;
A
#
# COMPACT_ATOMS: atom_id res chain seq x y z
N THR A 1 -16.86 -7.87 5.23
CA THR A 1 -16.02 -6.66 5.46
C THR A 1 -15.68 -6.59 6.93
N LYS A 2 -14.40 -6.41 7.30
CA LYS A 2 -13.95 -6.31 8.70
C LYS A 2 -14.13 -4.88 9.20
N THR A 3 -14.38 -4.73 10.51
CA THR A 3 -14.39 -3.41 11.16
C THR A 3 -12.96 -2.86 11.26
N ALA A 4 -12.81 -1.54 11.46
CA ALA A 4 -11.50 -0.91 11.65
C ALA A 4 -10.76 -1.51 12.87
N GLU A 5 -11.48 -1.85 13.93
CA GLU A 5 -10.95 -2.50 15.13
C GLU A 5 -10.41 -3.89 14.81
N GLN A 6 -11.20 -4.73 14.13
CA GLN A 6 -10.76 -6.07 13.69
C GLN A 6 -9.52 -6.02 12.79
N VAL A 7 -9.41 -5.00 11.94
CA VAL A 7 -8.20 -4.78 11.11
C VAL A 7 -7.00 -4.43 12.00
N GLY A 8 -7.19 -3.58 13.01
CA GLY A 8 -6.14 -3.20 13.97
C GLY A 8 -5.66 -4.40 14.79
N GLU A 9 -6.59 -5.16 15.38
CA GLU A 9 -6.29 -6.37 16.16
C GLU A 9 -5.53 -7.41 15.31
N ARG A 10 -5.96 -7.62 14.06
CA ARG A 10 -5.26 -8.52 13.14
C ARG A 10 -3.85 -8.03 12.85
N GLY A 11 -3.68 -6.73 12.62
CA GLY A 11 -2.36 -6.11 12.44
C GLY A 11 -1.44 -6.32 13.64
N ALA A 12 -1.97 -6.22 14.86
CA ALA A 12 -1.23 -6.50 16.09
C ALA A 12 -0.79 -7.97 16.19
N LYS A 13 -1.70 -8.92 15.90
CA LYS A 13 -1.37 -10.36 15.92
C LYS A 13 -0.27 -10.70 14.91
N VAL A 14 -0.39 -10.21 13.66
CA VAL A 14 0.66 -10.41 12.62
C VAL A 14 1.99 -9.78 13.06
N THR A 15 1.95 -8.61 13.70
CA THR A 15 3.16 -7.96 14.20
C THR A 15 3.85 -8.80 15.27
N LYS A 16 3.10 -9.34 16.23
CA LYS A 16 3.65 -10.26 17.25
C LYS A 16 4.29 -11.49 16.62
N PHE A 17 3.58 -12.17 15.72
CA PHE A 17 4.10 -13.31 14.98
C PHE A 17 5.45 -12.99 14.32
N LEU A 18 5.55 -11.88 13.61
CA LEU A 18 6.80 -11.49 12.94
C LEU A 18 7.92 -11.15 13.93
N THR A 19 7.60 -10.50 15.04
CA THR A 19 8.63 -10.03 15.98
C THR A 19 9.03 -11.08 17.02
N GLU A 20 8.11 -11.90 17.48
CA GLU A 20 8.35 -12.90 18.54
C GLU A 20 8.82 -14.25 17.98
N GLU A 21 8.25 -14.70 16.83
CA GLU A 21 8.59 -16.00 16.26
C GLU A 21 9.65 -15.90 15.15
N HIS A 22 9.71 -14.78 14.42
CA HIS A 22 10.63 -14.58 13.30
C HIS A 22 11.69 -13.51 13.55
N ASN A 23 11.78 -12.95 14.75
CA ASN A 23 12.80 -11.97 15.14
C ASN A 23 12.90 -10.78 14.17
N ALA A 24 11.76 -10.33 13.62
CA ALA A 24 11.73 -9.18 12.73
C ALA A 24 12.22 -7.93 13.46
N LYS A 25 13.23 -7.26 12.93
CA LYS A 25 13.81 -6.02 13.50
C LYS A 25 13.11 -4.74 13.05
N ALA A 26 12.17 -4.83 12.13
CA ALA A 26 11.23 -3.80 11.74
C ALA A 26 10.00 -4.44 11.08
N VAL A 27 8.86 -3.78 11.14
CA VAL A 27 7.61 -4.25 10.51
C VAL A 27 7.08 -3.15 9.59
N VAL A 28 6.69 -3.51 8.37
CA VAL A 28 6.00 -2.63 7.43
C VAL A 28 4.56 -3.10 7.27
N ILE A 29 3.60 -2.21 7.54
CA ILE A 29 2.20 -2.46 7.22
C ILE A 29 1.97 -2.01 5.77
N ALA A 30 2.05 -2.94 4.82
CA ALA A 30 1.99 -2.64 3.39
C ALA A 30 0.59 -2.27 2.88
N CYS A 31 -0.47 -2.63 3.61
CA CYS A 31 -1.84 -2.28 3.27
C CYS A 31 -2.20 -0.88 3.77
N ASN A 32 -2.71 -0.02 2.87
CA ASN A 32 -3.12 1.34 3.23
C ASN A 32 -4.25 1.35 4.28
N THR A 33 -5.27 0.52 4.09
CA THR A 33 -6.38 0.41 5.05
C THR A 33 -5.91 -0.07 6.42
N ALA A 34 -5.01 -1.06 6.47
CA ALA A 34 -4.45 -1.53 7.75
C ALA A 34 -3.52 -0.49 8.39
N SER A 35 -2.82 0.31 7.60
CA SER A 35 -1.97 1.40 8.07
C SER A 35 -2.74 2.48 8.86
N LEU A 36 -4.05 2.61 8.63
CA LEU A 36 -4.90 3.51 9.43
C LEU A 36 -4.98 3.11 10.91
N ARG A 37 -4.63 1.87 11.23
CA ARG A 37 -4.67 1.30 12.57
C ARG A 37 -3.28 0.84 13.04
N ILE A 38 -2.25 1.50 12.56
CA ILE A 38 -0.84 1.21 12.92
C ILE A 38 -0.59 1.28 14.45
N ASP A 39 -1.40 2.05 15.16
CA ASP A 39 -1.36 2.19 16.61
C ASP A 39 -1.52 0.84 17.34
N TYR A 40 -2.29 -0.09 16.80
CA TYR A 40 -2.44 -1.45 17.38
C TYR A 40 -1.13 -2.24 17.28
N ALA A 41 -0.47 -2.20 16.13
CA ALA A 41 0.81 -2.87 15.92
C ALA A 41 1.91 -2.26 16.80
N LYS A 42 1.97 -0.94 16.91
CA LYS A 42 2.96 -0.23 17.75
C LYS A 42 2.83 -0.52 19.23
N LYS A 43 1.65 -0.91 19.71
CA LYS A 43 1.42 -1.26 21.13
C LYS A 43 2.00 -2.61 21.53
N VAL A 44 2.25 -3.50 20.58
CA VAL A 44 2.62 -4.90 20.85
C VAL A 44 4.08 -5.21 20.56
N THR A 45 4.87 -4.23 20.13
CA THR A 45 6.29 -4.43 19.85
C THR A 45 7.11 -3.16 20.11
N SER A 46 8.39 -3.32 20.39
CA SER A 46 9.35 -2.22 20.51
C SER A 46 10.12 -1.94 19.22
N VAL A 47 10.03 -2.82 18.20
CA VAL A 47 10.71 -2.58 16.93
C VAL A 47 9.98 -1.50 16.13
N PRO A 48 10.66 -0.81 15.19
CA PRO A 48 10.02 0.15 14.31
C PRO A 48 8.87 -0.46 13.51
N VAL A 49 7.69 0.17 13.56
CA VAL A 49 6.53 -0.18 12.73
C VAL A 49 6.24 0.98 11.79
N ILE A 50 6.21 0.69 10.48
CA ILE A 50 6.16 1.68 9.41
C ILE A 50 4.84 1.52 8.64
N SER A 51 4.12 2.64 8.47
CA SER A 51 2.97 2.76 7.58
C SER A 51 3.43 3.07 6.16
N VAL A 52 2.65 2.66 5.17
CA VAL A 52 2.89 3.05 3.78
C VAL A 52 2.35 4.44 3.44
N ILE A 53 1.48 5.02 4.27
CA ILE A 53 0.75 6.25 3.96
C ILE A 53 1.67 7.48 3.97
N GLU A 54 2.41 7.71 5.07
CA GLU A 54 3.24 8.90 5.22
C GLU A 54 4.35 9.00 4.17
N PRO A 55 5.16 7.95 3.91
CA PRO A 55 6.22 8.04 2.90
C PRO A 55 5.65 8.25 1.49
N THR A 56 4.51 7.63 1.17
CA THR A 56 3.84 7.81 -0.12
C THR A 56 3.34 9.25 -0.29
N CYS A 57 2.73 9.81 0.76
CA CYS A 57 2.28 11.20 0.77
C CYS A 57 3.45 12.18 0.59
N GLN A 58 4.55 12.00 1.35
CA GLN A 58 5.75 12.83 1.24
C GLN A 58 6.34 12.79 -0.18
N LYS A 59 6.39 11.61 -0.80
CA LYS A 59 6.86 11.46 -2.17
C LYS A 59 5.97 12.20 -3.16
N ALA A 60 4.65 12.09 -3.05
CA ALA A 60 3.71 12.77 -3.93
C ALA A 60 3.81 14.32 -3.78
N VAL A 61 3.91 14.80 -2.55
CA VAL A 61 4.12 16.22 -2.26
C VAL A 61 5.42 16.74 -2.85
N SER A 62 6.49 15.94 -2.86
CA SER A 62 7.78 16.35 -3.45
C SER A 62 7.77 16.39 -4.98
N LEU A 63 6.84 15.70 -5.63
CA LEU A 63 6.77 15.60 -7.10
C LEU A 63 5.80 16.61 -7.72
N THR A 64 4.72 16.95 -7.02
CA THR A 64 3.71 17.88 -7.58
C THR A 64 4.31 19.27 -7.80
N LYS A 65 4.02 19.83 -8.96
CA LYS A 65 4.43 21.20 -9.34
C LYS A 65 3.29 22.20 -9.10
N ASN A 66 2.04 21.79 -9.37
CA ASN A 66 0.88 22.67 -9.23
C ASN A 66 0.16 22.53 -7.88
N GLY A 67 0.58 21.59 -7.04
CA GLY A 67 0.06 21.39 -5.70
C GLY A 67 -1.24 20.59 -5.61
N LYS A 68 -1.80 20.09 -6.73
CA LYS A 68 -3.00 19.25 -6.73
C LYS A 68 -2.60 17.77 -6.84
N ILE A 69 -3.10 16.95 -5.92
CA ILE A 69 -2.74 15.54 -5.82
C ILE A 69 -4.01 14.69 -5.77
N ILE A 70 -4.20 13.84 -6.78
CA ILE A 70 -5.25 12.82 -6.77
C ILE A 70 -4.87 11.73 -5.75
N VAL A 71 -5.83 11.29 -4.95
CA VAL A 71 -5.69 10.16 -4.04
C VAL A 71 -6.73 9.11 -4.42
N LEU A 72 -6.31 8.05 -5.10
CA LEU A 72 -7.16 6.89 -5.33
C LEU A 72 -6.94 5.88 -4.20
N ALA A 73 -8.01 5.51 -3.50
CA ALA A 73 -7.91 4.53 -2.42
C ALA A 73 -9.24 3.78 -2.20
N THR A 74 -9.23 2.82 -1.29
CA THR A 74 -10.49 2.19 -0.86
C THR A 74 -11.37 3.19 -0.12
N ILE A 75 -12.68 2.95 -0.08
CA ILE A 75 -13.63 3.82 0.61
C ILE A 75 -13.25 4.04 2.08
N ALA A 76 -12.74 3.01 2.77
CA ALA A 76 -12.30 3.13 4.16
C ALA A 76 -11.10 4.09 4.30
N THR A 77 -10.14 4.03 3.37
CA THR A 77 -8.97 4.90 3.37
C THR A 77 -9.35 6.35 3.06
N ILE A 78 -10.21 6.58 2.06
CA ILE A 78 -10.69 7.94 1.73
C ILE A 78 -11.49 8.53 2.88
N ASN A 79 -12.43 7.77 3.46
CA ASN A 79 -13.28 8.24 4.56
C ASN A 79 -12.49 8.53 5.85
N SER A 80 -11.30 7.94 6.03
CA SER A 80 -10.43 8.25 7.16
C SER A 80 -9.89 9.68 7.14
N GLY A 81 -9.86 10.31 5.96
CA GLY A 81 -9.26 11.63 5.76
C GLY A 81 -7.75 11.71 5.97
N THR A 82 -7.05 10.56 6.14
CA THR A 82 -5.64 10.56 6.51
C THR A 82 -4.75 11.14 5.42
N TYR A 83 -4.91 10.72 4.17
CA TYR A 83 -4.19 11.30 3.04
C TYR A 83 -4.51 12.77 2.84
N GLN A 84 -5.80 13.13 2.90
CA GLN A 84 -6.26 14.50 2.73
C GLN A 84 -5.56 15.42 3.74
N ARG A 85 -5.64 15.06 5.02
CA ARG A 85 -5.01 15.80 6.12
C ARG A 85 -3.50 15.96 5.95
N LEU A 86 -2.78 14.89 5.56
CA LEU A 86 -1.34 14.93 5.36
C LEU A 86 -0.94 15.82 4.17
N ILE A 87 -1.71 15.82 3.09
CA ILE A 87 -1.48 16.64 1.90
C ILE A 87 -1.76 18.12 2.22
N GLU A 88 -2.88 18.40 2.90
CA GLU A 88 -3.27 19.76 3.31
C GLU A 88 -2.27 20.39 4.29
N GLN A 89 -1.72 19.60 5.22
CA GLN A 89 -0.68 20.04 6.15
C GLN A 89 0.61 20.51 5.43
N GLN A 90 0.83 20.04 4.19
CA GLN A 90 1.93 20.49 3.34
C GLN A 90 1.53 21.62 2.37
N GLY A 91 0.38 22.26 2.59
CA GLY A 91 -0.13 23.36 1.77
C GLY A 91 -0.52 22.92 0.35
N LYS A 92 -0.89 21.64 0.16
CA LYS A 92 -1.31 21.08 -1.11
C LYS A 92 -2.80 20.73 -1.08
N THR A 93 -3.39 20.52 -2.26
CA THR A 93 -4.82 20.24 -2.41
C THR A 93 -5.04 18.79 -2.79
N PRO A 94 -5.64 17.96 -1.91
CA PRO A 94 -6.01 16.60 -2.26
C PRO A 94 -7.27 16.56 -3.13
N VAL A 95 -7.31 15.64 -4.07
CA VAL A 95 -8.48 15.26 -4.86
C VAL A 95 -8.79 13.79 -4.58
N PRO A 96 -9.55 13.48 -3.52
CA PRO A 96 -9.82 12.12 -3.11
C PRO A 96 -10.88 11.46 -3.99
N LEU A 97 -10.66 10.18 -4.36
CA LEU A 97 -11.63 9.36 -5.06
C LEU A 97 -11.58 7.91 -4.54
N ALA A 98 -12.71 7.42 -4.05
CA ALA A 98 -12.83 6.03 -3.60
C ALA A 98 -13.04 5.10 -4.80
N CYS A 99 -12.20 4.05 -4.90
CA CYS A 99 -12.17 3.11 -6.03
C CYS A 99 -12.08 1.66 -5.52
N SER A 100 -12.97 1.24 -4.60
CA SER A 100 -12.91 -0.13 -4.05
C SER A 100 -13.13 -1.21 -5.10
N GLU A 101 -13.86 -0.91 -6.16
CA GLU A 101 -14.08 -1.77 -7.32
C GLU A 101 -12.80 -2.16 -8.07
N PHE A 102 -11.73 -1.37 -7.96
CA PHE A 102 -10.43 -1.70 -8.54
C PHE A 102 -9.77 -2.88 -7.83
N VAL A 103 -10.01 -3.03 -6.53
CA VAL A 103 -9.52 -4.20 -5.78
C VAL A 103 -10.22 -5.46 -6.28
N ASP A 104 -11.55 -5.41 -6.37
CA ASP A 104 -12.36 -6.53 -6.83
C ASP A 104 -11.96 -6.98 -8.24
N PHE A 105 -11.75 -6.03 -9.14
CA PHE A 105 -11.28 -6.33 -10.49
C PHE A 105 -9.90 -7.03 -10.48
N VAL A 106 -8.92 -6.48 -9.76
CA VAL A 106 -7.54 -7.04 -9.72
C VAL A 106 -7.51 -8.44 -9.10
N GLU A 107 -8.37 -8.70 -8.12
CA GLU A 107 -8.38 -10.00 -7.44
C GLU A 107 -9.09 -11.10 -8.25
N HIS A 108 -10.09 -10.76 -9.08
CA HIS A 108 -10.97 -11.73 -9.71
C HIS A 108 -10.88 -11.79 -11.24
N HIS A 109 -10.22 -10.82 -11.89
CA HIS A 109 -10.12 -10.75 -13.34
C HIS A 109 -8.68 -10.80 -13.84
N ASP A 110 -8.51 -11.04 -15.14
CA ASP A 110 -7.23 -10.85 -15.80
C ASP A 110 -6.99 -9.34 -16.04
N LEU A 111 -5.77 -8.88 -15.79
CA LEU A 111 -5.42 -7.46 -15.98
C LEU A 111 -5.50 -7.00 -17.44
N THR A 112 -5.53 -7.95 -18.38
CA THR A 112 -5.71 -7.68 -19.83
C THR A 112 -7.18 -7.63 -20.25
N ASP A 113 -8.12 -7.94 -19.35
CA ASP A 113 -9.55 -7.87 -19.64
C ASP A 113 -9.95 -6.41 -19.94
N PRO A 114 -10.61 -6.14 -21.07
CA PRO A 114 -11.10 -4.80 -21.45
C PRO A 114 -12.02 -4.18 -20.37
N LEU A 115 -12.67 -4.98 -19.54
CA LEU A 115 -13.46 -4.51 -18.42
C LEU A 115 -12.65 -3.62 -17.48
N GLY A 116 -11.36 -3.92 -17.27
CA GLY A 116 -10.48 -3.09 -16.45
C GLY A 116 -10.35 -1.67 -16.97
N GLN A 117 -10.19 -1.49 -18.30
CA GLN A 117 -10.15 -0.17 -18.91
C GLN A 117 -11.48 0.56 -18.74
N GLN A 118 -12.61 -0.13 -18.88
CA GLN A 118 -13.94 0.46 -18.70
C GLN A 118 -14.13 0.95 -17.27
N ILE A 119 -13.90 0.10 -16.27
CA ILE A 119 -14.04 0.43 -14.84
C ILE A 119 -13.17 1.63 -14.47
N VAL A 120 -11.91 1.63 -14.90
CA VAL A 120 -10.98 2.74 -14.64
C VAL A 120 -11.44 4.01 -15.32
N THR A 121 -11.88 3.96 -16.59
CA THR A 121 -12.36 5.12 -17.34
C THR A 121 -13.60 5.74 -16.69
N GLU A 122 -14.62 4.95 -16.37
CA GLU A 122 -15.85 5.40 -15.74
C GLU A 122 -15.55 6.12 -14.40
N LYS A 123 -14.62 5.57 -13.63
CA LYS A 123 -14.27 6.13 -12.34
C LYS A 123 -13.48 7.43 -12.46
N LEU A 124 -12.44 7.43 -13.27
CA LEU A 124 -11.55 8.59 -13.43
C LEU A 124 -12.19 9.75 -14.20
N ASN A 125 -13.21 9.51 -15.02
CA ASN A 125 -14.00 10.58 -15.65
C ASN A 125 -14.60 11.57 -14.64
N GLN A 126 -14.79 11.16 -13.37
CA GLN A 126 -15.29 12.03 -12.31
C GLN A 126 -14.28 13.12 -11.92
N ILE A 127 -13.00 12.91 -12.19
CA ILE A 127 -11.90 13.79 -11.72
C ILE A 127 -10.88 14.13 -12.81
N LYS A 128 -11.02 13.65 -14.04
CA LYS A 128 -10.00 13.84 -15.10
C LYS A 128 -9.67 15.30 -15.37
N ASP A 129 -10.64 16.19 -15.21
CA ASP A 129 -10.50 17.62 -15.47
C ASP A 129 -10.13 18.42 -14.20
N CYS A 130 -9.77 17.77 -13.10
CA CYS A 130 -9.39 18.44 -11.85
C CYS A 130 -8.07 19.22 -11.95
N GLY A 131 -7.26 18.95 -12.99
CA GLY A 131 -5.99 19.61 -13.23
C GLY A 131 -4.87 19.17 -12.28
N ALA A 132 -4.97 18.02 -11.63
CA ALA A 132 -3.89 17.46 -10.82
C ALA A 132 -2.75 16.94 -11.71
N ASP A 133 -1.51 17.11 -11.26
CA ASP A 133 -0.31 16.63 -11.94
C ASP A 133 0.34 15.42 -11.26
N THR A 134 -0.26 14.95 -10.17
CA THR A 134 0.27 13.85 -9.36
C THR A 134 -0.88 13.01 -8.83
N LEU A 135 -0.69 11.67 -8.84
CA LEU A 135 -1.67 10.69 -8.37
C LEU A 135 -0.99 9.71 -7.40
N ILE A 136 -1.63 9.48 -6.25
CA ILE A 136 -1.26 8.46 -5.27
C ILE A 136 -2.09 7.20 -5.51
N HIS A 137 -1.41 6.05 -5.68
CA HIS A 137 -2.01 4.74 -5.55
C HIS A 137 -2.17 4.39 -4.06
N GLY A 138 -3.26 4.85 -3.44
CA GLY A 138 -3.58 4.62 -2.03
C GLY A 138 -4.11 3.20 -1.74
N CYS A 139 -3.82 2.26 -2.63
CA CYS A 139 -4.01 0.83 -2.46
C CYS A 139 -2.91 0.09 -3.24
N THR A 140 -2.40 -1.00 -2.68
CA THR A 140 -1.33 -1.80 -3.31
C THR A 140 -1.74 -2.40 -4.66
N HIS A 141 -3.02 -2.71 -4.84
CA HIS A 141 -3.57 -3.24 -6.10
C HIS A 141 -3.55 -2.23 -7.25
N PHE A 142 -3.67 -0.95 -6.95
CA PHE A 142 -3.95 0.08 -7.97
C PHE A 142 -2.78 0.34 -8.90
N SER A 143 -1.54 0.07 -8.48
CA SER A 143 -0.38 0.17 -9.36
C SER A 143 -0.43 -0.80 -10.55
N LEU A 144 -1.16 -1.91 -10.42
CA LEU A 144 -1.38 -2.88 -11.50
C LEU A 144 -2.31 -2.33 -12.59
N LEU A 145 -3.13 -1.32 -12.29
CA LEU A 145 -4.03 -0.65 -13.21
C LEU A 145 -3.46 0.69 -13.74
N GLN A 146 -2.18 0.98 -13.48
CA GLN A 146 -1.57 2.22 -13.94
C GLN A 146 -1.66 2.41 -15.47
N PRO A 147 -1.44 1.38 -16.33
CA PRO A 147 -1.60 1.56 -17.77
C PRO A 147 -2.99 2.06 -18.18
N GLN A 148 -4.05 1.53 -17.56
CA GLN A 148 -5.42 1.95 -17.79
C GLN A 148 -5.67 3.39 -17.31
N MET A 149 -5.05 3.79 -16.18
CA MET A 149 -5.14 5.15 -15.66
C MET A 149 -4.42 6.15 -16.57
N GLU A 150 -3.27 5.79 -17.13
CA GLU A 150 -2.51 6.61 -18.08
C GLU A 150 -3.30 6.89 -19.37
N ASN A 151 -4.12 5.94 -19.81
CA ASN A 151 -5.01 6.14 -20.95
C ASN A 151 -6.09 7.21 -20.69
N VAL A 152 -6.45 7.48 -19.43
CA VAL A 152 -7.48 8.47 -19.06
C VAL A 152 -6.88 9.80 -18.63
N LEU A 153 -5.86 9.76 -17.79
CA LEU A 153 -5.28 10.95 -17.16
C LEU A 153 -4.00 11.42 -17.84
N GLY A 154 -3.46 10.62 -18.78
CA GLY A 154 -2.21 10.95 -19.46
C GLY A 154 -0.98 10.83 -18.57
N LYS A 155 0.09 11.51 -18.98
CA LYS A 155 1.39 11.46 -18.31
C LYS A 155 1.41 12.48 -17.15
N ILE A 156 1.07 12.01 -15.96
CA ILE A 156 1.24 12.72 -14.70
C ILE A 156 2.21 11.93 -13.80
N ASN A 157 2.52 12.42 -12.60
CA ASN A 157 3.33 11.65 -11.65
C ASN A 157 2.44 10.58 -10.99
N TYR A 158 2.76 9.31 -11.16
CA TYR A 158 2.11 8.19 -10.48
C TYR A 158 2.98 7.71 -9.32
N VAL A 159 2.42 7.69 -8.11
CA VAL A 159 3.15 7.35 -6.88
C VAL A 159 2.55 6.10 -6.24
N ALA A 160 3.22 4.98 -6.46
CA ALA A 160 2.94 3.73 -5.74
C ALA A 160 3.65 3.72 -4.38
N CYS A 161 3.08 3.01 -3.41
CA CYS A 161 3.57 3.02 -2.03
C CYS A 161 4.88 2.22 -1.81
N GLY A 162 5.26 1.31 -2.70
CA GLY A 162 6.39 0.39 -2.48
C GLY A 162 7.73 1.11 -2.29
N LEU A 163 8.19 1.84 -3.32
CA LEU A 163 9.50 2.49 -3.29
C LEU A 163 9.65 3.55 -2.18
N PRO A 164 8.70 4.47 -1.98
CA PRO A 164 8.80 5.43 -0.87
C PRO A 164 8.89 4.76 0.50
N THR A 165 8.14 3.69 0.70
CA THR A 165 8.15 2.93 1.96
C THR A 165 9.46 2.15 2.15
N GLY A 166 9.99 1.55 1.08
CA GLY A 166 11.29 0.88 1.12
C GLY A 166 12.43 1.84 1.48
N ASN A 167 12.44 3.04 0.89
CA ASN A 167 13.40 4.08 1.25
C ASN A 167 13.27 4.49 2.72
N ARG A 168 12.04 4.68 3.20
CA ARG A 168 11.78 5.01 4.60
C ARG A 168 12.22 3.90 5.56
N LEU A 169 12.01 2.63 5.19
CA LEU A 169 12.52 1.50 5.95
C LEU A 169 14.05 1.53 6.03
N ALA A 170 14.73 1.74 4.92
CA ALA A 170 16.19 1.81 4.89
C ALA A 170 16.75 2.93 5.79
N GLU A 171 16.14 4.12 5.76
CA GLU A 171 16.47 5.24 6.65
C GLU A 171 16.32 4.86 8.12
N ILE A 172 15.18 4.25 8.49
CA ILE A 172 14.90 3.85 9.88
C ILE A 172 15.90 2.77 10.34
N LEU A 173 16.19 1.79 9.50
CA LEU A 173 17.19 0.76 9.83
C LEU A 173 18.59 1.38 10.02
N ALA A 174 18.99 2.33 9.18
CA ALA A 174 20.26 3.03 9.32
C ALA A 174 20.33 3.85 10.62
N GLN A 175 19.30 4.64 10.91
CA GLN A 175 19.19 5.47 12.12
C GLN A 175 19.26 4.66 13.43
N ASN A 176 18.81 3.41 13.38
CA ASN A 176 18.77 2.50 14.54
C ASN A 176 19.94 1.49 14.55
N ASN A 177 20.94 1.63 13.65
CA ASN A 177 22.03 0.68 13.49
C ASN A 177 21.59 -0.77 13.24
N LEU A 178 20.49 -0.95 12.49
CA LEU A 178 19.86 -2.22 12.18
C LEU A 178 20.12 -2.72 10.76
N LEU A 179 20.93 -2.00 9.95
CA LEU A 179 21.30 -2.45 8.61
C LEU A 179 22.08 -3.77 8.69
N SER A 180 21.86 -4.63 7.70
CA SER A 180 22.66 -5.86 7.56
C SER A 180 24.09 -5.52 7.15
N THR A 181 25.07 -6.19 7.74
CA THR A 181 26.46 -6.15 7.33
C THR A 181 26.82 -7.31 6.39
N SER A 182 25.88 -8.23 6.13
CA SER A 182 26.07 -9.34 5.21
C SER A 182 26.18 -8.85 3.77
N THR A 183 27.09 -9.42 3.01
CA THR A 183 27.21 -9.26 1.55
C THR A 183 26.43 -10.32 0.77
N GLU A 184 25.86 -11.31 1.46
CA GLU A 184 25.05 -12.35 0.86
C GLU A 184 23.63 -11.85 0.60
N SER A 185 23.00 -12.37 -0.46
CA SER A 185 21.60 -12.10 -0.74
C SER A 185 20.71 -12.67 0.37
N GLY A 186 19.74 -11.88 0.82
CA GLY A 186 18.75 -12.34 1.79
C GLY A 186 17.79 -13.38 1.20
N SER A 187 17.08 -14.08 2.07
CA SER A 187 15.98 -14.97 1.69
C SER A 187 14.62 -14.30 1.96
N VAL A 188 13.60 -14.77 1.25
CA VAL A 188 12.21 -14.37 1.46
C VAL A 188 11.42 -15.56 1.98
N GLN A 189 10.67 -15.36 3.05
CA GLN A 189 9.68 -16.32 3.57
C GLN A 189 8.30 -15.70 3.45
N ILE A 190 7.33 -16.49 2.99
CA ILE A 190 5.97 -16.01 2.74
C ILE A 190 5.01 -16.83 3.59
N PHE A 191 4.26 -16.16 4.43
CA PHE A 191 3.25 -16.78 5.28
C PHE A 191 1.86 -16.27 4.88
N THR A 192 0.88 -17.16 4.91
CA THR A 192 -0.54 -16.81 4.72
C THR A 192 -1.38 -17.40 5.84
N THR A 193 -2.36 -16.63 6.30
CA THR A 193 -3.39 -17.09 7.24
C THR A 193 -4.68 -17.49 6.54
N GLY A 194 -4.67 -17.42 5.20
CA GLY A 194 -5.72 -17.87 4.31
C GLY A 194 -5.31 -19.12 3.55
N SER A 195 -6.02 -19.42 2.46
CA SER A 195 -5.67 -20.49 1.55
C SER A 195 -4.35 -20.24 0.85
N VAL A 196 -3.47 -21.23 0.81
CA VAL A 196 -2.20 -21.19 0.05
C VAL A 196 -2.48 -20.98 -1.44
N ASP A 197 -3.50 -21.64 -1.99
CA ASP A 197 -3.85 -21.50 -3.41
C ASP A 197 -4.27 -20.08 -3.77
N ASN A 198 -5.06 -19.43 -2.91
CA ASN A 198 -5.45 -18.04 -3.12
C ASN A 198 -4.23 -17.09 -3.02
N ALA A 199 -3.34 -17.33 -2.07
CA ALA A 199 -2.11 -16.54 -1.96
C ALA A 199 -1.23 -16.68 -3.21
N LEU A 200 -1.04 -17.89 -3.72
CA LEU A 200 -0.30 -18.16 -4.95
C LEU A 200 -0.96 -17.50 -6.18
N ALA A 201 -2.29 -17.56 -6.29
CA ALA A 201 -3.03 -16.93 -7.37
C ALA A 201 -2.85 -15.40 -7.39
N THR A 202 -2.83 -14.76 -6.22
CA THR A 202 -2.57 -13.31 -6.10
C THR A 202 -1.11 -12.98 -6.39
N MET A 203 -0.17 -13.82 -5.97
CA MET A 203 1.26 -13.59 -6.14
C MET A 203 1.72 -13.63 -7.60
N LYS A 204 0.95 -14.20 -8.53
CA LYS A 204 1.27 -14.19 -9.97
C LYS A 204 1.53 -12.78 -10.53
N TRP A 205 0.96 -11.75 -9.91
CA TRP A 205 1.12 -10.36 -10.32
C TRP A 205 2.36 -9.67 -9.72
N PHE A 206 3.02 -10.31 -8.79
CA PHE A 206 4.21 -9.79 -8.13
C PHE A 206 5.40 -10.68 -8.47
N THR A 207 6.50 -10.09 -8.91
CA THR A 207 7.77 -10.78 -9.11
C THR A 207 8.38 -11.14 -7.76
N ALA A 208 7.73 -12.02 -7.01
CA ALA A 208 8.31 -12.57 -5.79
C ALA A 208 9.36 -13.64 -6.15
N PRO A 209 10.48 -13.71 -5.42
CA PRO A 209 11.36 -14.87 -5.53
C PRO A 209 10.54 -16.13 -5.23
N HIS A 210 10.96 -17.26 -5.82
CA HIS A 210 10.30 -18.56 -5.71
C HIS A 210 10.37 -19.18 -4.29
N SER A 211 9.90 -18.44 -3.31
CA SER A 211 9.80 -18.92 -1.93
C SER A 211 8.46 -19.63 -1.74
N PRO A 212 8.44 -20.76 -1.07
CA PRO A 212 7.20 -21.46 -0.79
C PRO A 212 6.30 -20.58 0.08
N VAL A 213 5.00 -20.60 -0.20
CA VAL A 213 3.98 -19.99 0.67
C VAL A 213 3.60 -21.02 1.74
N VAL A 214 3.73 -20.64 2.99
CA VAL A 214 3.44 -21.49 4.15
C VAL A 214 2.15 -20.99 4.80
N HIS A 215 1.20 -21.90 5.03
CA HIS A 215 0.04 -21.59 5.86
C HIS A 215 0.48 -21.49 7.32
N THR A 216 -0.02 -20.49 8.03
CA THR A 216 0.21 -20.33 9.46
C THR A 216 -1.05 -19.82 10.15
N ASP A 217 -1.36 -20.37 11.30
CA ASP A 217 -2.40 -19.86 12.19
C ASP A 217 -1.79 -18.79 13.11
N ILE A 218 -2.46 -17.65 13.17
CA ILE A 218 -2.07 -16.54 14.04
C ILE A 218 -3.25 -16.24 14.97
N ASP A 219 -3.19 -16.72 16.19
CA ASP A 219 -4.22 -16.54 17.23
C ASP A 219 -4.16 -15.18 17.93
#